data_60fdaf5abdee22dbcf2fa139f5617747
#
_entry.id   60fdaf5abdee22dbcf2fa139f5617747
#
_cell.length_a   1.000
_cell.length_b   1.000
_cell.length_c   1.000
_cell.angle_alpha   90.00
_cell.angle_beta   90.00
_cell.angle_gamma   90.00
#
_symmetry.space_group_name_H-M   'P 1'
#
loop_
_entity.id
_entity.type
_entity.pdbx_description
1 polymer ?
#
loop_
_entity_poly.entity_id
_entity_poly.type
_entity_poly.pdbx_seq_one_letter_code
_entity_poly.pdbx_strand_id
1 'polypeptide(L)'
;MRLTAAEQLGSAGRTCEPAVQHARTREQFGRPVGAFQAVRHLCADLLVRTRTARAAVHAAAVTADQSDVHAARLLADEAAVRGARDCLQVHGGTGSTWEFEVHPHPKRAWVRTDRAGLITESEELMATALLEEES
;
A
#
# COMPACT_ATOMS: atom_id res chain seq x y z
N MET A 1 16.38 3.27 -4.85
CA MET A 1 15.42 3.29 -3.74
C MET A 1 14.25 4.26 -3.91
N ARG A 2 14.47 5.58 -4.07
CA ARG A 2 13.37 6.57 -4.23
C ARG A 2 12.42 6.25 -5.40
N LEU A 3 12.94 5.87 -6.55
CA LEU A 3 12.12 5.48 -7.70
C LEU A 3 11.24 4.27 -7.41
N THR A 4 11.76 3.28 -6.69
CA THR A 4 10.99 2.07 -6.33
C THR A 4 9.87 2.41 -5.33
N ALA A 5 10.13 3.27 -4.35
CA ALA A 5 9.11 3.75 -3.43
C ALA A 5 7.99 4.52 -4.17
N ALA A 6 8.34 5.37 -5.12
CA ALA A 6 7.37 6.09 -5.95
C ALA A 6 6.53 5.15 -6.83
N GLU A 7 7.13 4.11 -7.41
CA GLU A 7 6.42 3.09 -8.17
C GLU A 7 5.48 2.26 -7.31
N GLN A 8 5.90 1.89 -6.08
CA GLN A 8 5.05 1.18 -5.12
C GLN A 8 3.88 2.05 -4.67
N LEU A 9 4.13 3.33 -4.41
CA LEU A 9 3.07 4.30 -4.11
C LEU A 9 2.05 4.41 -5.27
N GLY A 10 2.52 4.44 -6.50
CA GLY A 10 1.67 4.41 -7.69
C GLY A 10 0.79 3.15 -7.73
N SER A 11 1.36 1.99 -7.42
CA SER A 11 0.62 0.72 -7.34
C SER A 11 -0.43 0.73 -6.23
N ALA A 12 -0.09 1.27 -5.05
CA ALA A 12 -1.04 1.42 -3.93
C ALA A 12 -2.23 2.32 -4.29
N GLY A 13 -1.98 3.45 -4.94
CA GLY A 13 -3.04 4.34 -5.42
C GLY A 13 -3.99 3.67 -6.41
N ARG A 14 -3.45 2.87 -7.31
CA ARG A 14 -4.23 2.12 -8.32
C ARG A 14 -5.10 1.01 -7.73
N THR A 15 -4.82 0.52 -6.55
CA THR A 15 -5.67 -0.46 -5.85
C THR A 15 -6.69 0.19 -4.94
N CYS A 16 -6.38 1.33 -4.34
CA CYS A 16 -7.25 2.03 -3.41
C CYS A 16 -8.53 2.56 -4.10
N GLU A 17 -8.39 3.23 -5.22
CA GLU A 17 -9.52 3.87 -5.91
C GLU A 17 -10.59 2.87 -6.40
N PRO A 18 -10.24 1.78 -7.11
CA PRO A 18 -11.22 0.77 -7.51
C PRO A 18 -11.91 0.09 -6.34
N ALA A 19 -11.19 -0.19 -5.23
CA ALA A 19 -11.79 -0.80 -4.05
C ALA A 19 -12.86 0.09 -3.44
N VAL A 20 -12.60 1.37 -3.28
CA VAL A 20 -13.56 2.35 -2.76
C VAL A 20 -14.75 2.50 -3.69
N GLN A 21 -14.52 2.58 -4.99
CA GLN A 21 -15.59 2.66 -5.98
C GLN A 21 -16.48 1.42 -5.96
N HIS A 22 -15.89 0.23 -5.91
CA HIS A 22 -16.63 -1.03 -5.79
C HIS A 22 -17.47 -1.06 -4.51
N ALA A 23 -16.91 -0.66 -3.38
CA ALA A 23 -17.63 -0.61 -2.11
C ALA A 23 -18.84 0.32 -2.13
N ARG A 24 -18.80 1.39 -2.93
CA ARG A 24 -19.89 2.34 -3.08
C ARG A 24 -21.00 1.85 -4.02
N THR A 25 -20.64 1.12 -5.07
CA THR A 25 -21.56 0.80 -6.16
C THR A 25 -22.11 -0.62 -6.11
N ARG A 26 -21.32 -1.58 -5.56
CA ARG A 26 -21.76 -2.97 -5.46
C ARG A 26 -22.80 -3.12 -4.34
N GLU A 27 -23.95 -3.68 -4.68
CA GLU A 27 -25.02 -3.98 -3.72
C GLU A 27 -25.09 -5.47 -3.41
N GLN A 28 -25.22 -5.78 -2.12
CA GLN A 28 -25.57 -7.10 -1.60
C GLN A 28 -26.44 -6.94 -0.36
N PHE A 29 -27.41 -7.87 -0.16
CA PHE A 29 -28.34 -7.81 0.96
C PHE A 29 -29.12 -6.48 1.03
N GLY A 30 -29.47 -5.91 -0.14
CA GLY A 30 -30.28 -4.70 -0.26
C GLY A 30 -29.57 -3.39 0.05
N ARG A 31 -28.23 -3.39 0.13
CA ARG A 31 -27.44 -2.18 0.37
C ARG A 31 -26.05 -2.27 -0.24
N PRO A 32 -25.36 -1.12 -0.45
CA PRO A 32 -23.98 -1.12 -0.89
C PRO A 32 -23.07 -1.90 0.06
N VAL A 33 -22.12 -2.65 -0.47
CA VAL A 33 -21.21 -3.46 0.38
C VAL A 33 -20.35 -2.59 1.30
N GLY A 34 -20.10 -1.34 0.94
CA GLY A 34 -19.42 -0.35 1.81
C GLY A 34 -20.24 0.08 3.03
N ALA A 35 -21.54 -0.29 3.10
CA ALA A 35 -22.34 -0.11 4.31
C ALA A 35 -21.97 -1.10 5.42
N PHE A 36 -21.33 -2.23 5.07
CA PHE A 36 -20.85 -3.20 6.06
C PHE A 36 -19.57 -2.71 6.72
N GLN A 37 -19.51 -2.81 8.05
CA GLN A 37 -18.40 -2.28 8.84
C GLN A 37 -17.05 -2.87 8.44
N ALA A 38 -16.99 -4.18 8.17
CA ALA A 38 -15.74 -4.84 7.75
C ALA A 38 -15.19 -4.27 6.44
N VAL A 39 -16.04 -4.04 5.43
CA VAL A 39 -15.64 -3.45 4.15
C VAL A 39 -15.22 -2.00 4.33
N ARG A 40 -15.93 -1.26 5.17
CA ARG A 40 -15.61 0.13 5.49
C ARG A 40 -14.24 0.27 6.15
N HIS A 41 -13.90 -0.64 7.07
CA HIS A 41 -12.58 -0.68 7.71
C HIS A 41 -11.49 -0.99 6.70
N LEU A 42 -11.66 -1.97 5.82
CA LEU A 42 -10.69 -2.28 4.76
C LEU A 42 -10.42 -1.07 3.86
N CYS A 43 -11.48 -0.38 3.43
CA CYS A 43 -11.33 0.83 2.61
C CYS A 43 -10.62 1.97 3.36
N ALA A 44 -10.93 2.15 4.65
CA ALA A 44 -10.27 3.15 5.48
C ALA A 44 -8.78 2.85 5.66
N ASP A 45 -8.42 1.60 5.95
CA ASP A 45 -7.04 1.17 6.10
C ASP A 45 -6.23 1.32 4.79
N LEU A 46 -6.84 0.97 3.66
CA LEU A 46 -6.28 1.21 2.33
C LEU A 46 -5.92 2.68 2.13
N LEU A 47 -6.86 3.56 2.43
CA LEU A 47 -6.68 5.01 2.26
C LEU A 47 -5.60 5.55 3.19
N VAL A 48 -5.61 5.16 4.47
CA VAL A 48 -4.62 5.60 5.47
C VAL A 48 -3.22 5.18 5.04
N ARG A 49 -3.00 3.90 4.73
CA ARG A 49 -1.69 3.40 4.28
C ARG A 49 -1.20 4.12 3.03
N THR A 50 -2.07 4.32 2.04
CA THR A 50 -1.69 5.01 0.79
C THR A 50 -1.31 6.47 1.05
N ARG A 51 -2.03 7.17 1.93
CA ARG A 51 -1.73 8.57 2.26
C ARG A 51 -0.46 8.71 3.09
N THR A 52 -0.25 7.81 4.05
CA THR A 52 0.98 7.77 4.86
C THR A 52 2.20 7.51 3.98
N ALA A 53 2.13 6.52 3.10
CA ALA A 53 3.19 6.25 2.14
C ALA A 53 3.46 7.44 1.22
N ARG A 54 2.43 8.14 0.78
CA ARG A 54 2.57 9.36 -0.04
C ARG A 54 3.32 10.46 0.70
N ALA A 55 2.97 10.71 1.96
CA ALA A 55 3.63 11.71 2.77
C ALA A 55 5.11 11.38 2.96
N ALA A 56 5.44 10.12 3.26
CA ALA A 56 6.81 9.66 3.41
C ALA A 56 7.63 9.77 2.12
N VAL A 57 7.05 9.39 0.97
CA VAL A 57 7.73 9.52 -0.34
C VAL A 57 8.00 10.99 -0.68
N HIS A 58 7.07 11.90 -0.35
CA HIS A 58 7.29 13.32 -0.56
C HIS A 58 8.36 13.87 0.39
N ALA A 59 8.36 13.48 1.67
CA ALA A 59 9.40 13.85 2.63
C ALA A 59 10.77 13.44 2.11
N ALA A 60 10.95 12.16 1.76
CA ALA A 60 12.19 11.63 1.22
C ALA A 60 12.66 12.33 -0.08
N ALA A 61 11.71 12.83 -0.88
CA ALA A 61 12.04 13.58 -2.08
C ALA A 61 12.59 14.98 -1.77
N VAL A 62 12.12 15.61 -0.69
CA VAL A 62 12.51 16.96 -0.26
C VAL A 62 13.79 16.93 0.56
N THR A 63 13.84 16.08 1.57
CA THR A 63 14.98 16.03 2.51
C THR A 63 16.20 15.34 1.93
N ALA A 64 15.98 14.36 1.06
CA ALA A 64 17.00 13.45 0.54
C ALA A 64 17.79 12.70 1.65
N ASP A 65 17.27 12.72 2.87
CA ASP A 65 17.84 12.02 4.00
C ASP A 65 17.65 10.51 3.87
N GLN A 66 18.64 9.72 4.34
CA GLN A 66 18.61 8.27 4.20
C GLN A 66 17.50 7.63 5.03
N SER A 67 17.25 8.11 6.24
CA SER A 67 16.20 7.61 7.11
C SER A 67 14.82 7.83 6.45
N ASP A 68 14.58 9.01 5.90
CA ASP A 68 13.34 9.30 5.17
C ASP A 68 13.17 8.41 3.93
N VAL A 69 14.27 8.11 3.23
CA VAL A 69 14.25 7.21 2.05
C VAL A 69 13.90 5.78 2.46
N HIS A 70 14.44 5.27 3.57
CA HIS A 70 14.10 3.95 4.09
C HIS A 70 12.65 3.88 4.59
N ALA A 71 12.21 4.90 5.35
CA ALA A 71 10.83 5.01 5.81
C ALA A 71 9.85 5.05 4.64
N ALA A 72 10.13 5.87 3.62
CA ALA A 72 9.30 5.96 2.42
C ALA A 72 9.21 4.61 1.69
N ARG A 73 10.31 3.87 1.64
CA ARG A 73 10.34 2.54 1.03
C ARG A 73 9.47 1.54 1.77
N LEU A 74 9.65 1.42 3.09
CA LEU A 74 8.89 0.50 3.92
C LEU A 74 7.38 0.77 3.84
N LEU A 75 6.98 2.03 3.99
CA LEU A 75 5.57 2.43 3.94
C LEU A 75 4.95 2.25 2.56
N ALA A 76 5.69 2.50 1.48
CA ALA A 76 5.20 2.29 0.13
C ALA A 76 5.06 0.81 -0.22
N ASP A 77 5.99 -0.04 0.20
CA ASP A 77 5.92 -1.50 0.03
C ASP A 77 4.74 -2.09 0.80
N GLU A 78 4.56 -1.69 2.06
CA GLU A 78 3.40 -2.09 2.87
C GLU A 78 2.08 -1.67 2.22
N ALA A 79 1.98 -0.41 1.80
CA ALA A 79 0.77 0.10 1.16
C ALA A 79 0.45 -0.65 -0.14
N ALA A 80 1.45 -0.98 -0.96
CA ALA A 80 1.25 -1.71 -2.21
C ALA A 80 0.84 -3.16 -1.97
N VAL A 81 1.54 -3.89 -1.11
CA VAL A 81 1.30 -5.32 -0.89
C VAL A 81 0.00 -5.56 -0.11
N ARG A 82 -0.18 -4.89 1.03
CA ARG A 82 -1.41 -5.03 1.82
C ARG A 82 -2.60 -4.42 1.10
N GLY A 83 -2.40 -3.28 0.45
CA GLY A 83 -3.44 -2.62 -0.32
C GLY A 83 -4.00 -3.51 -1.43
N ALA A 84 -3.14 -4.24 -2.12
CA ALA A 84 -3.58 -5.20 -3.13
C ALA A 84 -4.42 -6.34 -2.55
N ARG A 85 -4.04 -6.87 -1.39
CA ARG A 85 -4.82 -7.92 -0.69
C ARG A 85 -6.18 -7.41 -0.24
N ASP A 86 -6.21 -6.25 0.42
CA ASP A 86 -7.45 -5.67 0.93
C ASP A 86 -8.40 -5.31 -0.22
N CYS A 87 -7.86 -4.83 -1.34
CA CYS A 87 -8.63 -4.57 -2.55
C CYS A 87 -9.30 -5.83 -3.10
N LEU A 88 -8.56 -6.94 -3.19
CA LEU A 88 -9.11 -8.23 -3.59
C LEU A 88 -10.21 -8.69 -2.61
N GLN A 89 -10.02 -8.49 -1.33
CA GLN A 89 -10.99 -8.85 -0.30
C GLN A 89 -12.26 -8.00 -0.38
N VAL A 90 -12.16 -6.71 -0.67
CA VAL A 90 -13.31 -5.82 -0.89
C VAL A 90 -14.14 -6.28 -2.10
N HIS A 91 -13.49 -6.76 -3.15
CA HIS A 91 -14.17 -7.28 -4.34
C HIS A 91 -14.79 -8.67 -4.10
N GLY A 92 -14.31 -9.44 -3.15
CA GLY A 92 -14.86 -10.74 -2.76
C GLY A 92 -14.94 -11.73 -3.91
N GLY A 93 -16.08 -12.43 -4.04
CA GLY A 93 -16.29 -13.44 -5.08
C GLY A 93 -16.30 -12.92 -6.52
N THR A 94 -16.41 -11.62 -6.75
CA THR A 94 -16.25 -10.98 -8.07
C THR A 94 -14.80 -10.65 -8.37
N GLY A 95 -13.91 -10.84 -7.40
CA GLY A 95 -12.46 -10.61 -7.53
C GLY A 95 -11.83 -11.45 -8.63
N SER A 96 -12.37 -12.63 -8.92
CA SER A 96 -11.86 -13.50 -9.98
C SER A 96 -11.99 -12.92 -11.38
N THR A 97 -13.04 -12.18 -11.65
CA THR A 97 -13.24 -11.49 -12.94
C THR A 97 -12.42 -10.18 -12.98
N TRP A 98 -12.19 -9.60 -11.83
CA TRP A 98 -11.45 -8.37 -11.65
C TRP A 98 -9.94 -8.62 -11.50
N GLU A 99 -9.53 -9.87 -11.24
CA GLU A 99 -8.15 -10.34 -11.24
C GLU A 99 -7.35 -9.88 -12.47
N PHE A 100 -8.02 -9.70 -13.60
CA PHE A 100 -7.38 -9.24 -14.82
C PHE A 100 -6.87 -7.80 -14.74
N GLU A 101 -7.54 -6.91 -14.01
CA GLU A 101 -7.13 -5.50 -13.89
C GLU A 101 -6.19 -5.25 -12.71
N VAL A 102 -6.36 -5.97 -11.61
CA VAL A 102 -5.59 -5.77 -10.35
C VAL A 102 -4.48 -6.79 -10.16
N HIS A 103 -4.60 -7.97 -10.73
CA HIS A 103 -3.63 -9.05 -10.59
C HIS A 103 -2.17 -8.65 -10.99
N PRO A 104 -1.93 -7.78 -11.98
CA PRO A 104 -0.57 -7.31 -12.26
C PRO A 104 0.04 -6.49 -11.12
N HIS A 105 -0.77 -5.74 -10.37
CA HIS A 105 -0.28 -4.87 -9.30
C HIS A 105 0.24 -5.62 -8.07
N PRO A 106 -0.47 -6.63 -7.52
CA PRO A 106 0.07 -7.46 -6.45
C PRO A 106 1.36 -8.18 -6.85
N LYS A 107 1.38 -8.80 -8.02
CA LYS A 107 2.58 -9.49 -8.52
C LYS A 107 3.75 -8.54 -8.70
N ARG A 108 3.52 -7.37 -9.28
CA ARG A 108 4.56 -6.36 -9.43
C ARG A 108 5.05 -5.81 -8.09
N ALA A 109 4.14 -5.57 -7.14
CA ALA A 109 4.49 -5.14 -5.80
C ALA A 109 5.39 -6.18 -5.11
N TRP A 110 4.99 -7.45 -5.15
CA TRP A 110 5.77 -8.55 -4.59
C TRP A 110 7.15 -8.69 -5.23
N VAL A 111 7.23 -8.71 -6.56
CA VAL A 111 8.49 -8.82 -7.29
C VAL A 111 9.42 -7.63 -6.98
N ARG A 112 8.88 -6.43 -6.83
CA ARG A 112 9.67 -5.25 -6.48
C ARG A 112 10.17 -5.30 -5.04
N THR A 113 9.34 -5.76 -4.11
CA THR A 113 9.73 -5.95 -2.72
C THR A 113 10.82 -7.00 -2.60
N ASP A 114 10.69 -8.12 -3.29
CA ASP A 114 11.67 -9.21 -3.32
C ASP A 114 12.99 -8.80 -4.00
N ARG A 115 12.91 -8.19 -5.18
CA ARG A 115 14.10 -7.73 -5.94
C ARG A 115 14.92 -6.67 -5.21
N ALA A 116 14.29 -5.88 -4.38
CA ALA A 116 15.01 -4.88 -3.62
C ALA A 116 15.73 -5.47 -2.40
N GLY A 117 15.50 -6.73 -2.09
CA GLY A 117 16.26 -7.53 -1.13
C GLY A 117 16.17 -7.07 0.33
N LEU A 118 15.26 -6.13 0.67
CA LEU A 118 15.70 -5.13 1.61
C LEU A 118 14.61 -4.59 2.54
N ILE A 119 13.52 -5.32 2.75
CA ILE A 119 12.64 -4.98 3.88
C ILE A 119 13.47 -5.11 5.16
N THR A 120 14.12 -6.24 5.36
CA THR A 120 14.97 -6.52 6.52
C THR A 120 16.12 -5.52 6.66
N GLU A 121 16.82 -5.20 5.56
CA GLU A 121 17.92 -4.22 5.60
C GLU A 121 17.41 -2.81 5.89
N SER A 122 16.27 -2.40 5.32
CA SER A 122 15.67 -1.10 5.62
C SER A 122 15.14 -1.03 7.05
N GLU A 123 14.59 -2.12 7.58
CA GLU A 123 14.15 -2.22 8.97
C GLU A 123 15.34 -2.14 9.93
N GLU A 124 16.43 -2.84 9.64
CA GLU A 124 17.64 -2.82 10.45
C GLU A 124 18.30 -1.43 10.46
N LEU A 125 18.38 -0.77 9.29
CA LEU A 125 18.93 0.59 9.20
C LEU A 125 18.07 1.61 9.94
N MET A 126 16.75 1.51 9.85
CA MET A 126 15.84 2.37 10.62
C MET A 126 15.96 2.14 12.12
N ALA A 127 16.04 0.89 12.56
CA ALA A 127 16.22 0.55 13.97
C ALA A 127 17.56 1.11 14.51
N THR A 128 18.63 0.98 13.74
CA THR A 128 19.95 1.52 14.11
C THR A 128 19.91 3.06 14.23
N ALA A 129 19.31 3.75 13.26
CA ALA A 129 19.20 5.20 13.30
C ALA A 129 18.43 5.71 14.52
N LEU A 130 17.32 5.05 14.87
CA LEU A 130 16.51 5.41 16.05
C LEU A 130 17.29 5.20 17.36
N LEU A 131 18.11 4.14 17.47
CA LEU A 131 18.92 3.89 18.66
C LEU A 131 20.08 4.88 18.80
N GLU A 132 20.60 5.41 17.70
CA GLU A 132 21.66 6.43 17.71
C GLU A 132 21.12 7.82 18.11
N GLU A 133 19.86 8.15 17.80
CA GLU A 133 19.21 9.41 18.20
C GLU A 133 18.89 9.46 19.70
N GLU A 134 18.75 8.32 20.37
CA GLU A 134 18.48 8.23 21.82
C GLU A 134 19.75 8.24 22.69
N SER A 135 20.94 8.21 22.09
CA SER A 135 22.24 8.17 22.79
C SER A 135 22.92 9.52 22.86
#